data_4f1043d5bc411825ed23b3eff673ad86
#
_entry.id   4f1043d5bc411825ed23b3eff673ad86
#
_cell.length_a   1.000
_cell.length_b   1.000
_cell.length_c   1.000
_cell.angle_alpha   90.00
_cell.angle_beta   90.00
_cell.angle_gamma   90.00
#
_symmetry.space_group_name_H-M   'P 1'
#
loop_
_entity.id
_entity.type
_entity.pdbx_description
1 polymer ?
#
loop_
_entity_poly.entity_id
_entity_poly.type
_entity_poly.pdbx_seq_one_letter_code
_entity_poly.pdbx_strand_id
1 'polypeptide(L)'
;MKHKRYLFIPIALMSLTVASAYSQIGEPYIHDPSTIMKCDGKYYTFGTGGGGLISEDGYYWHRGGVRPGRGAAPDVVKIGDRYLVAYSATGGGLGGGHSGKVLTMWNKTLDPNSPDFEYSEPIEVAYSEENEDCDAIDPGLLLDPTTGRLWLSYGTYFGFIRLVELDPATGARKEGNEPINIAIDCEATDLLYRNGWYYLLGTHGTCCDGPNSTYNIVVGRSRNVEGPYLDNMGRDMLEGGGKMVASSGNRKAGAGHFGRYIEDDGVEKMSLHFEADFDQGGRSVLAVLPLLWKNDWPVAGEPFVEDTYEIESERRGYGLELAVDFVRMQGGMHRFWEPQQEPVEPLPDQKLEDVIDTWPSGEIDVRIGDYMFRPHQKWTVKALPDAGGYLGAPYYKITIEGTDRALCATADKEVSTVEHFSGADEQLWRIEQLIDGTYRIIPKAIPECDEELALVSIADSTPSLGKFDFSSDNSKWNFRKR
;
A
#
# COMPACT_ATOMS: atom_id res chain seq x y z
N MET A 1 20.26 6.57 67.19
CA MET A 1 19.69 7.03 65.93
C MET A 1 20.26 6.15 64.81
N LYS A 2 19.46 5.25 64.23
CA LYS A 2 19.86 4.38 63.13
C LYS A 2 19.33 4.98 61.81
N HIS A 3 20.22 5.47 60.97
CA HIS A 3 19.87 5.95 59.64
C HIS A 3 19.60 4.75 58.71
N LYS A 4 18.33 4.60 58.26
CA LYS A 4 17.98 3.70 57.15
C LYS A 4 18.33 4.39 55.85
N ARG A 5 19.27 3.85 55.09
CA ARG A 5 19.53 4.23 53.72
C ARG A 5 18.52 3.51 52.83
N TYR A 6 17.66 4.28 52.15
CA TYR A 6 16.79 3.77 51.06
C TYR A 6 17.60 3.72 49.78
N LEU A 7 17.73 2.54 49.25
CA LEU A 7 18.34 2.28 47.95
C LEU A 7 17.25 2.57 46.90
N PHE A 8 17.36 3.68 46.18
CA PHE A 8 16.54 3.94 44.99
C PHE A 8 17.11 3.12 43.83
N ILE A 9 16.40 2.09 43.43
CA ILE A 9 16.63 1.38 42.15
C ILE A 9 15.85 2.16 41.09
N PRO A 10 16.50 2.75 40.07
CA PRO A 10 15.78 3.33 38.96
C PRO A 10 15.12 2.19 38.15
N ILE A 11 13.82 2.12 38.18
CA ILE A 11 13.07 1.31 37.22
C ILE A 11 13.22 2.04 35.90
N ALA A 12 14.10 1.52 35.03
CA ALA A 12 14.09 1.87 33.63
C ALA A 12 12.75 1.40 33.07
N LEU A 13 11.82 2.36 32.82
CA LEU A 13 10.68 2.11 31.97
C LEU A 13 11.25 1.83 30.58
N MET A 14 11.40 0.55 30.23
CA MET A 14 11.46 0.13 28.85
C MET A 14 10.07 0.46 28.26
N SER A 15 9.99 1.58 27.56
CA SER A 15 8.90 1.79 26.62
C SER A 15 9.01 0.68 25.59
N LEU A 16 8.18 -0.34 25.72
CA LEU A 16 7.81 -1.21 24.62
C LEU A 16 7.11 -0.30 23.60
N THR A 17 7.88 0.30 22.70
CA THR A 17 7.35 0.75 21.44
C THR A 17 6.96 -0.54 20.70
N VAL A 18 5.71 -0.93 20.86
CA VAL A 18 5.06 -1.79 19.86
C VAL A 18 5.19 -0.97 18.58
N ALA A 19 6.12 -1.35 17.71
CA ALA A 19 6.23 -0.74 16.41
C ALA A 19 4.85 -0.86 15.77
N SER A 20 4.19 0.27 15.56
CA SER A 20 2.93 0.35 14.86
C SER A 20 3.19 -0.23 13.47
N ALA A 21 2.66 -1.41 13.22
CA ALA A 21 2.75 -1.99 11.91
C ALA A 21 2.01 -1.05 10.96
N TYR A 22 2.77 -0.20 10.24
CA TYR A 22 2.37 0.39 8.98
C TYR A 22 1.22 1.40 8.99
N SER A 23 1.37 2.44 9.78
CA SER A 23 0.80 3.75 9.48
C SER A 23 1.87 4.54 8.73
N GLN A 24 1.45 5.39 7.82
CA GLN A 24 2.32 6.42 7.29
C GLN A 24 2.88 7.21 8.46
N ILE A 25 4.13 7.65 8.40
CA ILE A 25 4.80 8.37 9.49
C ILE A 25 4.82 9.88 9.27
N GLY A 26 5.23 10.62 10.28
CA GLY A 26 5.21 12.08 10.29
C GLY A 26 3.87 12.63 10.79
N GLU A 27 3.18 13.39 9.97
CA GLU A 27 1.86 13.97 10.25
C GLU A 27 0.78 13.47 9.26
N PRO A 28 0.52 12.17 9.14
CA PRO A 28 -0.36 11.61 8.11
C PRO A 28 -1.86 11.83 8.42
N TYR A 29 -2.20 12.88 9.13
CA TYR A 29 -3.57 13.15 9.59
C TYR A 29 -4.39 13.82 8.50
N ILE A 30 -5.34 13.09 7.97
CA ILE A 30 -6.21 13.51 6.89
C ILE A 30 -7.55 12.78 6.97
N HIS A 31 -8.61 13.44 6.53
CA HIS A 31 -9.93 12.87 6.31
C HIS A 31 -10.26 13.03 4.83
N ASP A 32 -10.87 12.02 4.21
CA ASP A 32 -11.20 11.95 2.78
C ASP A 32 -9.99 12.27 1.86
N PRO A 33 -8.92 11.47 1.92
CA PRO A 33 -7.77 11.70 1.06
C PRO A 33 -8.12 11.48 -0.40
N SER A 34 -7.78 12.45 -1.26
CA SER A 34 -7.85 12.29 -2.71
C SER A 34 -6.90 11.21 -3.21
N THR A 35 -7.06 10.81 -4.46
CA THR A 35 -6.00 10.08 -5.19
C THR A 35 -4.64 10.76 -4.98
N ILE A 36 -3.63 9.97 -4.63
CA ILE A 36 -2.26 10.48 -4.44
C ILE A 36 -1.63 10.74 -5.80
N MET A 37 -1.21 11.98 -6.05
CA MET A 37 -0.56 12.39 -7.30
C MET A 37 0.92 12.65 -7.10
N LYS A 38 1.74 12.18 -8.06
CA LYS A 38 3.14 12.55 -8.15
C LYS A 38 3.30 13.81 -8.99
N CYS A 39 3.94 14.83 -8.42
CA CYS A 39 4.26 16.10 -9.07
C CYS A 39 5.66 16.54 -8.65
N ASP A 40 6.53 16.84 -9.62
CA ASP A 40 7.89 17.33 -9.40
C ASP A 40 8.71 16.49 -8.39
N GLY A 41 8.58 15.16 -8.50
CA GLY A 41 9.30 14.20 -7.64
C GLY A 41 8.66 13.95 -6.27
N LYS A 42 7.61 14.70 -5.89
CA LYS A 42 6.91 14.57 -4.61
C LYS A 42 5.50 13.99 -4.79
N TYR A 43 4.93 13.53 -3.71
CA TYR A 43 3.57 12.99 -3.64
C TYR A 43 2.64 13.96 -2.90
N TYR A 44 1.44 14.13 -3.42
CA TYR A 44 0.43 15.05 -2.90
C TYR A 44 -0.91 14.33 -2.75
N THR A 45 -1.59 14.55 -1.64
CA THR A 45 -2.99 14.18 -1.45
C THR A 45 -3.70 15.31 -0.70
N PHE A 46 -4.95 15.56 -1.06
CA PHE A 46 -5.78 16.61 -0.48
C PHE A 46 -6.94 15.98 0.29
N GLY A 47 -7.41 16.66 1.31
CA GLY A 47 -8.49 16.16 2.15
C GLY A 47 -9.59 17.19 2.41
N THR A 48 -10.60 16.75 3.13
CA THR A 48 -11.68 17.62 3.64
C THR A 48 -11.10 18.75 4.46
N GLY A 49 -11.65 19.96 4.28
CA GLY A 49 -11.24 21.18 4.98
C GLY A 49 -10.26 22.07 4.23
N GLY A 50 -9.81 21.71 3.02
CA GLY A 50 -9.03 22.57 2.13
C GLY A 50 -7.52 22.46 2.23
N GLY A 51 -7.01 21.52 3.06
CA GLY A 51 -5.60 21.22 3.19
C GLY A 51 -5.20 19.95 2.46
N GLY A 52 -3.92 19.59 2.57
CA GLY A 52 -3.37 18.37 2.04
C GLY A 52 -2.04 17.99 2.67
N LEU A 53 -1.56 16.84 2.30
CA LEU A 53 -0.30 16.26 2.72
C LEU A 53 0.67 16.20 1.55
N ILE A 54 1.96 16.31 1.87
CA ILE A 54 3.09 16.21 0.93
C ILE A 54 4.04 15.15 1.45
N SER A 55 4.64 14.38 0.54
CA SER A 55 5.67 13.40 0.86
C SER A 55 6.73 13.33 -0.23
N GLU A 56 7.98 13.14 0.14
CA GLU A 56 9.09 12.91 -0.79
C GLU A 56 9.18 11.43 -1.24
N ASP A 57 8.70 10.51 -0.40
CA ASP A 57 8.89 9.06 -0.55
C ASP A 57 7.58 8.26 -0.49
N GLY A 58 6.43 8.93 -0.27
CA GLY A 58 5.12 8.31 -0.08
C GLY A 58 4.94 7.64 1.29
N TYR A 59 5.96 7.67 2.17
CA TYR A 59 5.94 7.04 3.48
C TYR A 59 5.95 8.09 4.63
N TYR A 60 6.85 9.07 4.57
CA TYR A 60 6.87 10.20 5.51
C TYR A 60 6.02 11.34 4.96
N TRP A 61 4.96 11.70 5.68
CA TRP A 61 4.01 12.71 5.28
C TRP A 61 4.03 13.92 6.21
N HIS A 62 3.88 15.10 5.64
CA HIS A 62 3.74 16.35 6.38
C HIS A 62 2.66 17.24 5.75
N ARG A 63 2.16 18.19 6.53
CA ARG A 63 1.20 19.17 6.05
C ARG A 63 1.86 20.13 5.07
N GLY A 64 1.08 20.69 4.17
CA GLY A 64 1.56 21.70 3.23
C GLY A 64 0.88 21.68 1.88
N GLY A 65 0.17 20.61 1.55
CA GLY A 65 -0.66 20.58 0.35
C GLY A 65 -1.74 21.65 0.40
N VAL A 66 -1.93 22.38 -0.70
CA VAL A 66 -2.89 23.48 -0.81
C VAL A 66 -3.84 23.18 -1.95
N ARG A 67 -5.13 23.14 -1.65
CA ARG A 67 -6.20 23.16 -2.63
C ARG A 67 -7.16 24.32 -2.36
N PRO A 68 -7.91 24.77 -3.38
CA PRO A 68 -8.87 25.86 -3.18
C PRO A 68 -10.07 25.41 -2.35
N GLY A 69 -10.69 26.40 -1.68
CA GLY A 69 -11.92 26.21 -0.91
C GLY A 69 -11.73 25.46 0.40
N ARG A 70 -12.81 25.43 1.19
CA ARG A 70 -12.88 24.67 2.45
C ARG A 70 -13.69 23.39 2.32
N GLY A 71 -14.20 23.07 1.14
CA GLY A 71 -15.13 21.97 0.90
C GLY A 71 -14.57 20.58 1.27
N ALA A 72 -15.34 19.56 0.95
CA ALA A 72 -15.09 18.20 1.35
C ALA A 72 -14.61 17.32 0.19
N ALA A 73 -14.04 16.17 0.56
CA ALA A 73 -13.84 15.00 -0.27
C ALA A 73 -13.30 15.32 -1.68
N PRO A 74 -12.08 15.86 -1.80
CA PRO A 74 -11.51 16.18 -3.10
C PRO A 74 -11.02 14.95 -3.83
N ASP A 75 -10.97 15.04 -5.18
CA ASP A 75 -10.18 14.13 -5.98
C ASP A 75 -9.32 14.86 -7.01
N VAL A 76 -8.30 14.20 -7.53
CA VAL A 76 -7.31 14.79 -8.44
C VAL A 76 -6.98 13.82 -9.57
N VAL A 77 -6.95 14.34 -10.79
CA VAL A 77 -6.46 13.59 -11.96
C VAL A 77 -5.47 14.42 -12.76
N LYS A 78 -4.41 13.78 -13.27
CA LYS A 78 -3.48 14.41 -14.20
C LYS A 78 -3.96 14.27 -15.63
N ILE A 79 -4.05 15.37 -16.36
CA ILE A 79 -4.43 15.39 -17.77
C ILE A 79 -3.39 16.19 -18.56
N GLY A 80 -2.61 15.50 -19.38
CA GLY A 80 -1.47 16.10 -20.06
C GLY A 80 -0.42 16.59 -19.06
N ASP A 81 -0.13 17.88 -19.10
CA ASP A 81 0.89 18.55 -18.29
C ASP A 81 0.33 19.28 -17.04
N ARG A 82 -0.97 19.12 -16.74
CA ARG A 82 -1.65 19.80 -15.63
C ARG A 82 -2.56 18.87 -14.84
N TYR A 83 -3.05 19.37 -13.72
CA TYR A 83 -3.88 18.64 -12.75
C TYR A 83 -5.27 19.27 -12.68
N LEU A 84 -6.31 18.45 -12.77
CA LEU A 84 -7.68 18.82 -12.49
C LEU A 84 -8.02 18.35 -11.07
N VAL A 85 -8.42 19.28 -10.22
CA VAL A 85 -8.89 19.02 -8.86
C VAL A 85 -10.40 19.19 -8.82
N ALA A 86 -11.13 18.18 -8.37
CA ALA A 86 -12.54 18.25 -8.06
C ALA A 86 -12.74 18.30 -6.53
N TYR A 87 -13.76 19.02 -6.05
CA TYR A 87 -14.10 19.06 -4.63
C TYR A 87 -15.54 19.48 -4.41
N SER A 88 -16.10 19.10 -3.28
CA SER A 88 -17.45 19.49 -2.87
C SER A 88 -17.40 20.85 -2.16
N ALA A 89 -18.14 21.83 -2.65
CA ALA A 89 -18.24 23.14 -2.01
C ALA A 89 -19.30 23.16 -0.91
N THR A 90 -20.40 22.45 -1.13
CA THR A 90 -21.54 22.26 -0.21
C THR A 90 -22.13 20.89 -0.39
N GLY A 91 -23.09 20.47 0.43
CA GLY A 91 -23.79 19.18 0.33
C GLY A 91 -23.49 18.24 1.49
N GLY A 92 -24.20 17.11 1.59
CA GLY A 92 -23.98 16.09 2.61
C GLY A 92 -24.11 16.58 4.06
N GLY A 93 -24.92 17.62 4.31
CA GLY A 93 -25.03 18.24 5.63
C GLY A 93 -23.93 19.29 5.97
N LEU A 94 -23.02 19.59 5.05
CA LEU A 94 -21.92 20.53 5.22
C LEU A 94 -22.35 21.99 5.13
N GLY A 95 -23.23 22.44 6.02
CA GLY A 95 -23.64 23.86 6.12
C GLY A 95 -24.60 24.35 5.04
N GLY A 96 -24.96 23.52 4.08
CA GLY A 96 -25.96 23.77 3.03
C GLY A 96 -27.08 22.73 2.99
N GLY A 97 -27.22 21.92 4.06
CA GLY A 97 -28.12 20.77 4.05
C GLY A 97 -27.74 19.78 2.96
N HIS A 98 -28.72 19.27 2.22
CA HIS A 98 -28.52 18.37 1.09
C HIS A 98 -28.32 19.07 -0.26
N SER A 99 -28.38 20.43 -0.28
CA SER A 99 -28.04 21.21 -1.47
C SER A 99 -26.56 21.21 -1.74
N GLY A 100 -26.11 20.42 -2.71
CA GLY A 100 -24.70 20.15 -3.00
C GLY A 100 -24.18 20.86 -4.24
N LYS A 101 -22.85 21.09 -4.26
CA LYS A 101 -22.12 21.60 -5.42
C LYS A 101 -20.75 20.98 -5.52
N VAL A 102 -20.45 20.41 -6.69
CA VAL A 102 -19.10 19.96 -7.05
C VAL A 102 -18.47 20.93 -8.01
N LEU A 103 -17.26 21.36 -7.68
CA LEU A 103 -16.47 22.30 -8.47
C LEU A 103 -15.20 21.62 -8.96
N THR A 104 -14.72 22.04 -10.14
CA THR A 104 -13.40 21.68 -10.67
C THR A 104 -12.52 22.89 -10.87
N MET A 105 -11.21 22.73 -10.70
CA MET A 105 -10.20 23.75 -10.92
C MET A 105 -8.93 23.11 -11.48
N TRP A 106 -8.23 23.87 -12.33
CA TRP A 106 -6.96 23.44 -12.91
C TRP A 106 -5.78 24.05 -12.18
N ASN A 107 -4.67 23.30 -12.12
CA ASN A 107 -3.34 23.82 -11.79
C ASN A 107 -2.26 23.12 -12.63
N LYS A 108 -1.18 23.84 -12.94
CA LYS A 108 -0.04 23.25 -13.65
C LYS A 108 0.84 22.41 -12.75
N THR A 109 0.86 22.71 -11.46
CA THR A 109 1.66 22.01 -10.46
C THR A 109 0.87 21.86 -9.17
N LEU A 110 1.24 20.89 -8.34
CA LEU A 110 0.69 20.72 -7.00
C LEU A 110 1.65 21.23 -5.92
N ASP A 111 2.86 21.69 -6.29
CA ASP A 111 3.81 22.27 -5.36
C ASP A 111 3.46 23.74 -5.07
N PRO A 112 3.00 24.06 -3.83
CA PRO A 112 2.63 25.43 -3.46
C PRO A 112 3.81 26.40 -3.44
N ASN A 113 5.06 25.92 -3.53
CA ASN A 113 6.26 26.74 -3.60
C ASN A 113 6.69 27.02 -5.05
N SER A 114 6.05 26.40 -6.03
CA SER A 114 6.36 26.65 -7.44
C SER A 114 5.85 28.02 -7.89
N PRO A 115 6.59 28.76 -8.73
CA PRO A 115 6.11 30.01 -9.33
C PRO A 115 4.90 29.80 -10.28
N ASP A 116 4.68 28.58 -10.75
CA ASP A 116 3.56 28.21 -11.61
C ASP A 116 2.33 27.72 -10.82
N PHE A 117 2.36 27.79 -9.47
CA PHE A 117 1.26 27.34 -8.63
C PHE A 117 0.13 28.39 -8.63
N GLU A 118 -0.87 28.15 -9.45
CA GLU A 118 -2.06 28.98 -9.54
C GLU A 118 -3.26 28.13 -9.98
N TYR A 119 -4.31 28.14 -9.17
CA TYR A 119 -5.57 27.50 -9.54
C TYR A 119 -6.40 28.40 -10.46
N SER A 120 -7.02 27.80 -11.47
CA SER A 120 -8.01 28.49 -12.31
C SER A 120 -9.24 28.94 -11.49
N GLU A 121 -10.09 29.77 -12.10
CA GLU A 121 -11.43 29.97 -11.56
C GLU A 121 -12.19 28.65 -11.46
N PRO A 122 -13.03 28.50 -10.41
CA PRO A 122 -13.82 27.26 -10.22
C PRO A 122 -14.93 27.14 -11.26
N ILE A 123 -15.14 25.89 -11.71
CA ILE A 123 -16.22 25.54 -12.64
C ILE A 123 -17.20 24.61 -11.91
N GLU A 124 -18.48 24.98 -11.85
CA GLU A 124 -19.52 24.09 -11.32
C GLU A 124 -19.84 22.99 -12.34
N VAL A 125 -19.67 21.73 -11.93
CA VAL A 125 -19.84 20.56 -12.80
C VAL A 125 -21.00 19.66 -12.40
N ALA A 126 -21.40 19.72 -11.12
CA ALA A 126 -22.60 19.08 -10.61
C ALA A 126 -23.23 19.91 -9.50
N TYR A 127 -24.54 19.84 -9.38
CA TYR A 127 -25.29 20.42 -8.27
C TYR A 127 -26.49 19.54 -7.93
N SER A 128 -27.03 19.70 -6.74
CA SER A 128 -28.28 19.11 -6.27
C SER A 128 -29.07 20.11 -5.44
N GLU A 129 -30.38 19.98 -5.43
CA GLU A 129 -31.28 20.75 -4.57
C GLU A 129 -31.67 19.92 -3.33
N GLU A 130 -32.17 20.58 -2.28
CA GLU A 130 -32.47 19.98 -0.98
C GLU A 130 -33.37 18.74 -1.03
N ASN A 131 -34.27 18.64 -2.02
CA ASN A 131 -35.26 17.58 -2.14
C ASN A 131 -34.96 16.61 -3.31
N GLU A 132 -33.77 16.66 -3.88
CA GLU A 132 -33.36 15.70 -4.90
C GLU A 132 -32.98 14.36 -4.29
N ASP A 133 -32.95 13.33 -5.13
CA ASP A 133 -32.55 11.97 -4.79
C ASP A 133 -31.03 11.73 -4.91
N CYS A 134 -30.24 12.80 -4.86
CA CYS A 134 -28.77 12.79 -4.91
C CYS A 134 -28.24 14.06 -4.26
N ASP A 135 -27.20 13.93 -3.45
CA ASP A 135 -26.39 15.07 -3.01
C ASP A 135 -25.18 15.21 -3.94
N ALA A 136 -24.92 16.42 -4.44
CA ALA A 136 -23.72 16.66 -5.25
C ALA A 136 -22.49 16.88 -4.34
N ILE A 137 -21.92 15.78 -3.86
CA ILE A 137 -20.76 15.71 -2.97
C ILE A 137 -19.87 14.53 -3.38
N ASP A 138 -18.68 14.41 -2.81
CA ASP A 138 -17.72 13.31 -2.94
C ASP A 138 -17.39 12.97 -4.41
N PRO A 139 -16.77 13.91 -5.14
CA PRO A 139 -16.38 13.65 -6.52
C PRO A 139 -15.23 12.67 -6.65
N GLY A 140 -15.36 11.70 -7.57
CA GLY A 140 -14.28 10.83 -8.03
C GLY A 140 -14.06 11.01 -9.54
N LEU A 141 -12.80 11.14 -9.97
CA LEU A 141 -12.41 11.44 -11.35
C LEU A 141 -11.74 10.26 -12.04
N LEU A 142 -12.25 9.88 -13.22
CA LEU A 142 -11.61 8.91 -14.11
C LEU A 142 -11.30 9.52 -15.47
N LEU A 143 -10.03 9.69 -15.81
CA LEU A 143 -9.61 9.80 -17.22
C LEU A 143 -9.53 8.39 -17.78
N ASP A 144 -10.53 8.00 -18.59
CA ASP A 144 -10.62 6.67 -19.16
C ASP A 144 -9.44 6.41 -20.12
N PRO A 145 -8.54 5.46 -19.80
CA PRO A 145 -7.34 5.22 -20.60
C PRO A 145 -7.63 4.62 -21.98
N THR A 146 -8.86 4.14 -22.22
CA THR A 146 -9.23 3.52 -23.49
C THR A 146 -9.84 4.50 -24.48
N THR A 147 -10.55 5.50 -23.97
CA THR A 147 -11.32 6.44 -24.79
C THR A 147 -10.82 7.88 -24.69
N GLY A 148 -10.04 8.20 -23.66
CA GLY A 148 -9.64 9.57 -23.34
C GLY A 148 -10.79 10.44 -22.79
N ARG A 149 -11.97 9.85 -22.53
CA ARG A 149 -13.11 10.55 -21.92
C ARG A 149 -12.84 10.77 -20.44
N LEU A 150 -13.31 11.89 -19.93
CA LEU A 150 -13.21 12.22 -18.52
C LEU A 150 -14.55 12.02 -17.83
N TRP A 151 -14.58 11.21 -16.80
CA TRP A 151 -15.78 10.90 -16.03
C TRP A 151 -15.68 11.43 -14.62
N LEU A 152 -16.82 11.85 -14.08
CA LEU A 152 -16.99 12.27 -12.69
C LEU A 152 -18.12 11.46 -12.08
N SER A 153 -17.85 10.70 -11.02
CA SER A 153 -18.85 10.15 -10.11
C SER A 153 -19.05 11.10 -8.93
N TYR A 154 -20.26 11.17 -8.38
CA TYR A 154 -20.55 11.98 -7.18
C TYR A 154 -21.82 11.49 -6.51
N GLY A 155 -21.96 11.75 -5.21
CA GLY A 155 -23.14 11.39 -4.43
C GLY A 155 -22.79 10.85 -3.05
N THR A 156 -23.81 10.65 -2.22
CA THR A 156 -23.67 10.06 -0.88
C THR A 156 -24.78 9.02 -0.63
N TYR A 157 -24.72 8.32 0.49
CA TYR A 157 -25.71 7.32 0.91
C TYR A 157 -27.12 7.90 1.20
N PHE A 158 -27.31 9.22 1.13
CA PHE A 158 -28.64 9.86 1.20
C PHE A 158 -29.45 9.72 -0.09
N GLY A 159 -28.85 9.21 -1.17
CA GLY A 159 -29.51 9.05 -2.46
C GLY A 159 -28.67 8.22 -3.42
N PHE A 160 -28.76 8.57 -4.70
CA PHE A 160 -28.01 7.89 -5.75
C PHE A 160 -26.59 8.45 -5.89
N ILE A 161 -25.67 7.57 -6.22
CA ILE A 161 -24.41 7.95 -6.85
C ILE A 161 -24.69 8.19 -8.33
N ARG A 162 -24.26 9.32 -8.84
CA ARG A 162 -24.42 9.75 -10.23
C ARG A 162 -23.09 9.81 -10.97
N LEU A 163 -23.15 9.58 -12.27
CA LEU A 163 -22.04 9.67 -13.21
C LEU A 163 -22.34 10.71 -14.27
N VAL A 164 -21.38 11.58 -14.57
CA VAL A 164 -21.42 12.56 -15.67
C VAL A 164 -20.11 12.56 -16.45
N GLU A 165 -20.18 12.93 -17.72
CA GLU A 165 -19.00 13.16 -18.55
C GLU A 165 -18.56 14.63 -18.47
N LEU A 166 -17.25 14.83 -18.24
CA LEU A 166 -16.60 16.14 -18.33
C LEU A 166 -15.81 16.27 -19.64
N ASP A 167 -15.60 17.48 -20.08
CA ASP A 167 -14.66 17.78 -21.17
C ASP A 167 -13.21 17.79 -20.60
N PRO A 168 -12.32 16.89 -21.04
CA PRO A 168 -10.96 16.82 -20.53
C PRO A 168 -10.11 18.05 -20.87
N ALA A 169 -10.52 18.88 -21.81
CA ALA A 169 -9.78 20.11 -22.14
C ALA A 169 -10.12 21.26 -21.18
N THR A 170 -11.39 21.35 -20.75
CA THR A 170 -11.89 22.46 -19.94
C THR A 170 -12.13 22.09 -18.47
N GLY A 171 -12.39 20.80 -18.17
CA GLY A 171 -12.82 20.34 -16.85
C GLY A 171 -14.30 20.64 -16.54
N ALA A 172 -15.05 21.20 -17.50
CA ALA A 172 -16.47 21.48 -17.39
C ALA A 172 -17.33 20.23 -17.72
N ARG A 173 -18.57 20.21 -17.24
CA ARG A 173 -19.53 19.19 -17.64
C ARG A 173 -19.77 19.31 -19.15
N LYS A 174 -19.77 18.17 -19.83
CA LYS A 174 -20.00 18.11 -21.27
C LYS A 174 -21.46 18.48 -21.59
N GLU A 175 -21.65 19.36 -22.57
CA GLU A 175 -22.96 19.81 -22.98
C GLU A 175 -23.87 18.64 -23.40
N GLY A 176 -25.11 18.63 -22.93
CA GLY A 176 -26.09 17.57 -23.20
C GLY A 176 -25.84 16.24 -22.49
N ASN A 177 -24.85 16.16 -21.59
CA ASN A 177 -24.64 14.97 -20.78
C ASN A 177 -25.52 15.02 -19.53
N GLU A 178 -26.54 14.15 -19.45
CA GLU A 178 -27.40 14.02 -18.28
C GLU A 178 -26.80 13.05 -17.27
N PRO A 179 -27.00 13.29 -15.95
CA PRO A 179 -26.50 12.40 -14.91
C PRO A 179 -27.13 11.02 -14.99
N ILE A 180 -26.32 9.97 -14.79
CA ILE A 180 -26.74 8.57 -14.79
C ILE A 180 -26.60 8.03 -13.37
N ASN A 181 -27.63 7.42 -12.81
CA ASN A 181 -27.58 6.75 -11.53
C ASN A 181 -26.80 5.42 -11.68
N ILE A 182 -25.76 5.19 -10.86
CA ILE A 182 -24.89 4.03 -10.97
C ILE A 182 -24.75 3.20 -9.68
N ALA A 183 -25.10 3.74 -8.51
CA ALA A 183 -25.10 3.04 -7.23
C ALA A 183 -26.01 3.71 -6.21
N ILE A 184 -26.26 3.02 -5.08
CA ILE A 184 -26.91 3.53 -3.89
C ILE A 184 -26.16 3.01 -2.64
N ASP A 185 -26.49 3.55 -1.44
CA ASP A 185 -26.03 3.07 -0.15
C ASP A 185 -24.50 3.07 -0.01
N CYS A 186 -23.86 3.99 -0.68
CA CYS A 186 -22.42 4.28 -0.55
C CYS A 186 -22.13 5.75 -0.84
N GLU A 187 -20.91 6.17 -0.57
CA GLU A 187 -20.40 7.49 -0.88
C GLU A 187 -18.90 7.43 -1.27
N ALA A 188 -18.25 8.56 -1.49
CA ALA A 188 -16.81 8.63 -1.81
C ALA A 188 -16.43 7.63 -2.90
N THR A 189 -17.14 7.69 -4.02
CA THR A 189 -16.93 6.73 -5.10
C THR A 189 -15.79 7.13 -6.01
N ASP A 190 -15.04 6.14 -6.45
CA ASP A 190 -14.01 6.29 -7.48
C ASP A 190 -14.09 5.16 -8.52
N LEU A 191 -13.63 5.45 -9.71
CA LEU A 191 -13.67 4.56 -10.85
C LEU A 191 -12.27 4.10 -11.25
N LEU A 192 -12.12 2.80 -11.50
CA LEU A 192 -10.92 2.21 -12.11
C LEU A 192 -11.27 1.53 -13.42
N TYR A 193 -10.32 1.53 -14.36
CA TYR A 193 -10.36 0.65 -15.54
C TYR A 193 -9.21 -0.34 -15.50
N ARG A 194 -9.51 -1.63 -15.68
CA ARG A 194 -8.49 -2.69 -15.75
C ARG A 194 -8.98 -3.88 -16.56
N ASN A 195 -8.17 -4.36 -17.49
CA ASN A 195 -8.43 -5.60 -18.26
C ASN A 195 -9.83 -5.68 -18.89
N GLY A 196 -10.33 -4.55 -19.42
CA GLY A 196 -11.64 -4.48 -20.06
C GLY A 196 -12.82 -4.42 -19.08
N TRP A 197 -12.58 -4.12 -17.80
CA TRP A 197 -13.60 -3.87 -16.81
C TRP A 197 -13.45 -2.47 -16.21
N TYR A 198 -14.58 -1.82 -15.97
CA TYR A 198 -14.69 -0.68 -15.08
C TYR A 198 -15.11 -1.17 -13.70
N TYR A 199 -14.45 -0.67 -12.68
CA TYR A 199 -14.73 -0.97 -11.28
C TYR A 199 -15.19 0.31 -10.62
N LEU A 200 -16.36 0.28 -9.98
CA LEU A 200 -16.88 1.35 -9.15
C LEU A 200 -16.62 0.94 -7.69
N LEU A 201 -15.70 1.65 -7.05
CA LEU A 201 -15.45 1.51 -5.62
C LEU A 201 -16.25 2.57 -4.89
N GLY A 202 -16.83 2.21 -3.75
CA GLY A 202 -17.59 3.13 -2.91
C GLY A 202 -17.38 2.82 -1.45
N THR A 203 -17.52 3.83 -0.61
CA THR A 203 -17.46 3.67 0.85
C THR A 203 -18.86 3.47 1.39
N HIS A 204 -19.07 2.38 2.09
CA HIS A 204 -20.32 1.97 2.73
C HIS A 204 -20.18 2.02 4.24
N GLY A 205 -21.28 2.19 4.98
CA GLY A 205 -21.30 2.23 6.44
C GLY A 205 -21.40 3.65 7.01
N THR A 206 -20.98 3.83 8.26
CA THR A 206 -21.20 5.07 9.03
C THR A 206 -19.96 5.92 9.04
N CYS A 207 -20.05 7.15 8.49
CA CYS A 207 -19.01 8.19 8.56
C CYS A 207 -18.94 8.85 9.94
N CYS A 208 -17.80 9.45 10.20
CA CYS A 208 -17.61 10.53 11.17
C CYS A 208 -17.91 10.13 12.63
N ASP A 209 -17.78 8.85 12.96
CA ASP A 209 -18.04 8.29 14.29
C ASP A 209 -16.75 7.73 14.95
N GLY A 210 -15.59 8.08 14.40
CA GLY A 210 -14.29 7.74 14.95
C GLY A 210 -14.15 6.24 15.22
N PRO A 211 -13.90 5.83 16.49
CA PRO A 211 -13.74 4.42 16.84
C PRO A 211 -14.96 3.53 16.57
N ASN A 212 -16.13 4.10 16.45
CA ASN A 212 -17.38 3.37 16.20
C ASN A 212 -17.73 3.33 14.71
N SER A 213 -16.96 3.99 13.84
CA SER A 213 -17.17 3.99 12.41
C SER A 213 -17.22 2.56 11.85
N THR A 214 -18.20 2.31 11.02
CA THR A 214 -18.39 1.05 10.31
C THR A 214 -17.97 1.15 8.84
N TYR A 215 -17.31 2.24 8.47
CA TYR A 215 -16.82 2.46 7.11
C TYR A 215 -16.07 1.24 6.57
N ASN A 216 -16.38 0.91 5.35
CA ASN A 216 -15.74 -0.15 4.59
C ASN A 216 -15.83 0.17 3.10
N ILE A 217 -14.87 -0.30 2.30
CA ILE A 217 -14.86 -0.08 0.86
C ILE A 217 -15.42 -1.31 0.17
N VAL A 218 -16.40 -1.09 -0.69
CA VAL A 218 -17.03 -2.12 -1.54
C VAL A 218 -16.83 -1.81 -3.02
N VAL A 219 -16.99 -2.82 -3.88
CA VAL A 219 -16.79 -2.69 -5.32
C VAL A 219 -17.82 -3.47 -6.13
N GLY A 220 -18.30 -2.86 -7.20
CA GLY A 220 -18.97 -3.52 -8.33
C GLY A 220 -18.18 -3.32 -9.62
N ARG A 221 -18.39 -4.16 -10.63
CA ARG A 221 -17.72 -4.02 -11.92
C ARG A 221 -18.68 -4.12 -13.10
N SER A 222 -18.34 -3.46 -14.21
CA SER A 222 -19.08 -3.44 -15.45
C SER A 222 -18.17 -3.49 -16.67
N ARG A 223 -18.68 -3.92 -17.82
CA ARG A 223 -18.00 -3.76 -19.11
C ARG A 223 -18.23 -2.37 -19.73
N ASN A 224 -19.16 -1.61 -19.21
CA ASN A 224 -19.48 -0.25 -19.64
C ASN A 224 -19.30 0.71 -18.45
N VAL A 225 -18.70 1.86 -18.67
CA VAL A 225 -18.49 2.89 -17.64
C VAL A 225 -19.81 3.41 -17.05
N GLU A 226 -20.89 3.37 -17.81
CA GLU A 226 -22.23 3.76 -17.37
C GLU A 226 -22.97 2.65 -16.60
N GLY A 227 -22.32 1.50 -16.34
CA GLY A 227 -22.88 0.36 -15.64
C GLY A 227 -23.62 -0.65 -16.53
N PRO A 228 -24.45 -1.56 -15.96
CA PRO A 228 -24.64 -1.76 -14.53
C PRO A 228 -23.37 -2.29 -13.82
N TYR A 229 -23.14 -1.87 -12.59
CA TYR A 229 -22.03 -2.33 -11.75
C TYR A 229 -22.50 -3.48 -10.87
N LEU A 230 -22.06 -4.69 -11.18
CA LEU A 230 -22.45 -5.90 -10.46
C LEU A 230 -21.33 -6.34 -9.52
N ASP A 231 -21.70 -6.81 -8.33
CA ASP A 231 -20.78 -7.47 -7.42
C ASP A 231 -20.46 -8.92 -7.85
N ASN A 232 -19.67 -9.63 -7.05
CA ASN A 232 -19.27 -11.01 -7.34
C ASN A 232 -20.40 -12.04 -7.21
N MET A 233 -21.57 -11.64 -6.68
CA MET A 233 -22.77 -12.44 -6.61
C MET A 233 -23.78 -12.09 -7.72
N GLY A 234 -23.47 -11.08 -8.55
CA GLY A 234 -24.33 -10.58 -9.60
C GLY A 234 -25.39 -9.57 -9.16
N ARG A 235 -25.31 -9.04 -7.92
CA ARG A 235 -26.20 -8.00 -7.42
C ARG A 235 -25.71 -6.63 -7.88
N ASP A 236 -26.64 -5.82 -8.40
CA ASP A 236 -26.36 -4.46 -8.87
C ASP A 236 -26.09 -3.51 -7.69
N MET A 237 -25.13 -2.61 -7.84
CA MET A 237 -24.87 -1.53 -6.88
C MET A 237 -26.06 -0.55 -6.77
N LEU A 238 -26.91 -0.46 -7.79
CA LEU A 238 -28.20 0.24 -7.70
C LEU A 238 -29.22 -0.47 -6.78
N GLU A 239 -28.95 -1.70 -6.38
CA GLU A 239 -29.73 -2.48 -5.44
C GLU A 239 -28.98 -2.72 -4.10
N GLY A 240 -27.92 -1.93 -3.85
CA GLY A 240 -27.05 -2.08 -2.68
C GLY A 240 -26.13 -3.30 -2.75
N GLY A 241 -25.75 -3.74 -3.97
CA GLY A 241 -24.68 -4.71 -4.19
C GLY A 241 -23.31 -4.12 -3.85
N GLY A 242 -22.31 -4.98 -3.69
CA GLY A 242 -20.94 -4.58 -3.46
C GLY A 242 -20.12 -5.67 -2.79
N LYS A 243 -18.96 -5.99 -3.39
CA LYS A 243 -17.99 -6.91 -2.81
C LYS A 243 -17.02 -6.12 -1.93
N MET A 244 -16.78 -6.60 -0.70
CA MET A 244 -15.81 -5.99 0.22
C MET A 244 -14.39 -5.96 -0.37
N VAL A 245 -13.74 -4.80 -0.27
CA VAL A 245 -12.33 -4.57 -0.64
C VAL A 245 -11.47 -4.30 0.60
N ALA A 246 -11.92 -3.41 1.46
CA ALA A 246 -11.24 -3.04 2.70
C ALA A 246 -12.23 -2.78 3.83
N SER A 247 -11.83 -3.07 5.07
CA SER A 247 -12.65 -2.83 6.27
C SER A 247 -11.77 -2.52 7.48
N SER A 248 -12.42 -2.28 8.63
CA SER A 248 -11.73 -2.11 9.91
C SER A 248 -10.91 -3.34 10.29
N GLY A 249 -9.78 -3.12 10.93
CA GLY A 249 -8.91 -4.19 11.45
C GLY A 249 -7.61 -3.63 12.04
N ASN A 250 -6.82 -4.48 12.69
CA ASN A 250 -5.48 -4.12 13.20
C ASN A 250 -5.43 -2.79 13.98
N ARG A 251 -6.37 -2.58 14.93
CA ARG A 251 -6.52 -1.36 15.73
C ARG A 251 -6.87 -0.10 14.93
N LYS A 252 -7.46 -0.27 13.75
CA LYS A 252 -7.93 0.80 12.88
C LYS A 252 -9.41 0.60 12.58
N ALA A 253 -10.20 1.67 12.69
CA ALA A 253 -11.63 1.65 12.43
C ALA A 253 -11.99 2.57 11.27
N GLY A 254 -13.02 2.20 10.50
CA GLY A 254 -13.60 3.06 9.49
C GLY A 254 -12.71 3.22 8.26
N ALA A 255 -12.46 2.15 7.51
CA ALA A 255 -11.75 2.20 6.22
C ALA A 255 -12.63 2.89 5.18
N GLY A 256 -12.27 4.07 4.72
CA GLY A 256 -13.09 4.83 3.78
C GLY A 256 -12.30 5.69 2.80
N HIS A 257 -13.02 6.19 1.81
CA HIS A 257 -12.54 7.09 0.78
C HIS A 257 -11.37 6.51 -0.01
N PHE A 258 -11.66 5.60 -0.94
CA PHE A 258 -10.68 4.98 -1.82
C PHE A 258 -10.04 6.01 -2.73
N GLY A 259 -8.71 5.99 -2.80
CA GLY A 259 -7.93 6.71 -3.81
C GLY A 259 -6.93 5.75 -4.45
N ARG A 260 -6.78 5.84 -5.76
CA ARG A 260 -5.71 5.13 -6.46
C ARG A 260 -4.41 5.88 -6.26
N TYR A 261 -3.36 5.16 -5.87
CA TYR A 261 -2.08 5.77 -5.65
C TYR A 261 -1.15 5.55 -6.85
N ILE A 262 -0.62 4.34 -7.00
CA ILE A 262 0.42 4.09 -8.00
C ILE A 262 0.32 2.70 -8.59
N GLU A 263 0.73 2.61 -9.85
CA GLU A 263 1.07 1.36 -10.53
C GLU A 263 2.54 1.42 -10.91
N ASP A 264 3.28 0.38 -10.58
CA ASP A 264 4.69 0.24 -10.92
C ASP A 264 5.03 -1.24 -11.10
N ASP A 265 5.10 -1.69 -12.36
CA ASP A 265 5.48 -3.04 -12.80
C ASP A 265 5.07 -4.16 -11.83
N GLY A 266 3.77 -4.45 -11.77
CA GLY A 266 3.19 -5.48 -10.91
C GLY A 266 2.94 -5.08 -9.45
N VAL A 267 3.29 -3.87 -9.03
CA VAL A 267 2.90 -3.29 -7.75
C VAL A 267 1.78 -2.29 -7.97
N GLU A 268 0.65 -2.49 -7.32
CA GLU A 268 -0.42 -1.52 -7.25
C GLU A 268 -0.70 -1.16 -5.80
N LYS A 269 -0.96 0.11 -5.54
CA LYS A 269 -1.29 0.59 -4.20
C LYS A 269 -2.52 1.49 -4.23
N MET A 270 -3.31 1.39 -3.18
CA MET A 270 -4.45 2.25 -2.92
C MET A 270 -4.19 3.13 -1.69
N SER A 271 -4.75 4.34 -1.70
CA SER A 271 -4.88 5.18 -0.52
C SER A 271 -6.29 5.10 0.02
N LEU A 272 -6.41 5.30 1.32
CA LEU A 272 -7.67 5.46 2.04
C LEU A 272 -7.39 6.20 3.36
N HIS A 273 -8.40 6.59 4.09
CA HIS A 273 -8.23 6.92 5.49
C HIS A 273 -8.85 5.84 6.37
N PHE A 274 -8.30 5.71 7.57
CA PHE A 274 -9.04 5.14 8.69
C PHE A 274 -9.58 6.29 9.54
N GLU A 275 -10.84 6.26 9.93
CA GLU A 275 -11.43 7.31 10.76
C GLU A 275 -10.82 7.38 12.15
N ALA A 276 -10.39 6.22 12.67
CA ALA A 276 -9.66 6.16 13.92
C ALA A 276 -8.51 5.15 13.84
N ASP A 277 -7.28 5.66 13.94
CA ASP A 277 -6.11 4.84 14.19
C ASP A 277 -5.75 4.90 15.68
N PHE A 278 -5.96 3.81 16.41
CA PHE A 278 -5.73 3.76 17.87
C PHE A 278 -4.25 3.86 18.24
N ASP A 279 -3.36 3.58 17.31
CA ASP A 279 -1.92 3.77 17.51
C ASP A 279 -1.51 5.24 17.31
N GLN A 280 -2.41 6.04 16.69
CA GLN A 280 -2.29 7.49 16.49
C GLN A 280 -3.27 8.31 17.36
N GLY A 281 -3.72 7.77 18.47
CA GLY A 281 -4.64 8.45 19.40
C GLY A 281 -6.08 8.57 18.89
N GLY A 282 -6.51 7.69 18.01
CA GLY A 282 -7.87 7.65 17.47
C GLY A 282 -8.17 8.73 16.44
N ARG A 283 -7.15 9.28 15.78
CA ARG A 283 -7.32 10.30 14.73
C ARG A 283 -7.54 9.66 13.37
N SER A 284 -8.22 10.39 12.47
CA SER A 284 -8.24 10.05 11.05
C SER A 284 -6.84 10.12 10.46
N VAL A 285 -6.43 9.08 9.76
CA VAL A 285 -5.08 8.93 9.27
C VAL A 285 -5.04 8.32 7.88
N LEU A 286 -4.14 8.83 7.03
CA LEU A 286 -3.84 8.25 5.72
C LEU A 286 -3.28 6.85 5.87
N ALA A 287 -3.76 5.94 5.07
CA ALA A 287 -3.14 4.63 4.84
C ALA A 287 -2.85 4.41 3.35
N VAL A 288 -1.72 3.81 3.07
CA VAL A 288 -1.35 3.35 1.73
C VAL A 288 -1.16 1.84 1.80
N LEU A 289 -2.02 1.10 1.13
CA LEU A 289 -2.07 -0.36 1.19
C LEU A 289 -1.79 -0.98 -0.19
N PRO A 290 -1.23 -2.19 -0.25
CA PRO A 290 -1.21 -2.94 -1.50
C PRO A 290 -2.63 -3.15 -2.03
N LEU A 291 -2.81 -3.00 -3.34
CA LEU A 291 -4.04 -3.37 -4.03
C LEU A 291 -3.77 -4.66 -4.81
N LEU A 292 -4.34 -5.76 -4.33
CA LEU A 292 -4.16 -7.08 -4.90
C LEU A 292 -5.34 -7.43 -5.81
N TRP A 293 -5.12 -8.37 -6.72
CA TRP A 293 -6.14 -8.83 -7.64
C TRP A 293 -6.32 -10.35 -7.56
N LYS A 294 -7.53 -10.78 -7.23
CA LYS A 294 -7.88 -12.19 -7.20
C LYS A 294 -9.12 -12.45 -8.04
N ASN A 295 -8.98 -13.26 -9.09
CA ASN A 295 -10.06 -13.55 -10.05
C ASN A 295 -10.67 -12.27 -10.64
N ASP A 296 -9.81 -11.31 -11.02
CA ASP A 296 -10.20 -9.99 -11.51
C ASP A 296 -11.06 -9.17 -10.51
N TRP A 297 -10.87 -9.37 -9.21
CA TRP A 297 -11.46 -8.54 -8.17
C TRP A 297 -10.38 -7.89 -7.30
N PRO A 298 -10.50 -6.57 -7.02
CA PRO A 298 -9.57 -5.90 -6.13
C PRO A 298 -9.78 -6.35 -4.69
N VAL A 299 -8.69 -6.42 -3.95
CA VAL A 299 -8.64 -6.73 -2.52
C VAL A 299 -7.53 -5.89 -1.90
N ALA A 300 -7.81 -5.21 -0.80
CA ALA A 300 -6.75 -4.57 -0.04
C ALA A 300 -5.80 -5.62 0.53
N GLY A 301 -4.51 -5.44 0.25
CA GLY A 301 -3.46 -6.21 0.89
C GLY A 301 -3.15 -5.69 2.29
N GLU A 302 -2.31 -6.44 2.99
CA GLU A 302 -1.80 -6.05 4.30
C GLU A 302 -0.39 -5.45 4.16
N PRO A 303 -0.03 -4.46 4.97
CA PRO A 303 1.36 -4.05 5.07
C PRO A 303 2.26 -5.21 5.45
N PHE A 304 3.53 -5.18 5.01
CA PHE A 304 4.49 -6.21 5.36
C PHE A 304 4.75 -6.22 6.87
N VAL A 305 4.67 -7.36 7.52
CA VAL A 305 4.82 -7.51 8.97
C VAL A 305 6.26 -7.88 9.31
N GLU A 306 6.86 -7.18 10.28
CA GLU A 306 8.17 -7.53 10.83
C GLU A 306 8.10 -8.88 11.56
N ASP A 307 8.97 -9.81 11.19
CA ASP A 307 9.08 -11.11 11.85
C ASP A 307 10.35 -11.86 11.37
N THR A 308 10.47 -13.11 11.80
CA THR A 308 11.43 -14.06 11.23
C THR A 308 10.75 -14.93 10.19
N TYR A 309 11.38 -15.03 9.03
CA TYR A 309 10.85 -15.69 7.85
C TYR A 309 11.85 -16.66 7.22
N GLU A 310 11.29 -17.62 6.54
CA GLU A 310 11.89 -18.26 5.38
C GLU A 310 11.60 -17.37 4.17
N ILE A 311 12.63 -16.93 3.46
CA ILE A 311 12.50 -16.19 2.20
C ILE A 311 12.60 -17.20 1.06
N GLU A 312 11.45 -17.57 0.51
CA GLU A 312 11.34 -18.64 -0.50
C GLU A 312 11.17 -18.03 -1.88
N SER A 313 11.94 -18.53 -2.86
CA SER A 313 11.67 -18.25 -4.27
C SER A 313 10.28 -18.77 -4.66
N GLU A 314 9.58 -18.11 -5.60
CA GLU A 314 8.31 -18.63 -6.14
C GLU A 314 8.49 -20.02 -6.79
N ARG A 315 9.70 -20.39 -7.16
CA ARG A 315 10.09 -21.76 -7.42
C ARG A 315 10.05 -22.56 -6.11
N ARG A 316 9.05 -23.35 -5.94
CA ARG A 316 8.72 -24.03 -4.68
C ARG A 316 9.86 -24.82 -4.06
N GLY A 317 10.01 -24.67 -2.74
CA GLY A 317 10.93 -25.47 -1.91
C GLY A 317 12.34 -24.93 -1.86
N TYR A 318 12.63 -23.78 -2.46
CA TYR A 318 13.97 -23.19 -2.49
C TYR A 318 14.00 -21.89 -1.68
N GLY A 319 14.72 -21.90 -0.57
CA GLY A 319 14.89 -20.77 0.34
C GLY A 319 16.23 -20.07 0.16
N LEU A 320 16.24 -18.78 0.46
CA LEU A 320 17.46 -17.98 0.57
C LEU A 320 18.24 -18.42 1.82
N GLU A 321 19.53 -18.71 1.69
CA GLU A 321 20.38 -19.18 2.78
C GLU A 321 21.81 -18.66 2.69
N LEU A 322 22.53 -18.66 3.82
CA LEU A 322 23.96 -18.45 3.79
C LEU A 322 24.67 -19.64 3.14
N ALA A 323 25.69 -19.37 2.35
CA ALA A 323 26.56 -20.39 1.77
C ALA A 323 27.54 -20.94 2.78
N VAL A 324 27.04 -21.56 3.85
CA VAL A 324 27.83 -22.23 4.89
C VAL A 324 27.70 -23.74 4.79
N ASP A 325 28.72 -24.47 5.23
CA ASP A 325 28.63 -25.91 5.33
C ASP A 325 27.59 -26.31 6.38
N PHE A 326 26.76 -27.25 6.04
CA PHE A 326 25.78 -27.85 6.95
C PHE A 326 26.02 -29.36 7.04
N VAL A 327 25.67 -29.94 8.16
CA VAL A 327 25.75 -31.40 8.35
C VAL A 327 24.79 -32.05 7.35
N ARG A 328 25.33 -32.71 6.34
CA ARG A 328 24.51 -33.49 5.40
C ARG A 328 23.76 -34.55 6.19
N MET A 329 22.45 -34.59 6.04
CA MET A 329 21.66 -35.71 6.48
C MET A 329 22.20 -36.95 5.76
N GLN A 330 22.63 -37.97 6.50
CA GLN A 330 22.86 -39.28 5.93
C GLN A 330 21.53 -39.94 5.62
N GLY A 331 20.81 -39.39 4.64
CA GLY A 331 19.68 -40.05 4.01
C GLY A 331 20.21 -40.97 2.96
N GLY A 332 20.26 -42.27 3.26
CA GLY A 332 20.46 -43.27 2.23
C GLY A 332 19.36 -43.12 1.17
N MET A 333 19.69 -43.26 -0.09
CA MET A 333 18.74 -43.37 -1.18
C MET A 333 17.80 -44.54 -0.88
N HIS A 334 16.60 -44.26 -0.35
CA HIS A 334 15.58 -45.27 -0.13
C HIS A 334 15.14 -45.77 -1.50
N ARG A 335 15.47 -47.01 -1.82
CA ARG A 335 14.89 -47.64 -2.98
C ARG A 335 13.41 -47.84 -2.75
N PHE A 336 12.56 -47.43 -3.67
CA PHE A 336 11.09 -47.46 -3.59
C PHE A 336 10.46 -48.83 -3.27
N TRP A 337 11.25 -49.88 -3.23
CA TRP A 337 10.84 -51.29 -3.03
C TRP A 337 11.44 -51.95 -1.78
N GLU A 338 12.17 -51.22 -0.95
CA GLU A 338 12.57 -51.73 0.36
C GLU A 338 11.46 -51.41 1.39
N PRO A 339 10.98 -52.42 2.15
CA PRO A 339 10.03 -52.17 3.21
C PRO A 339 10.66 -51.14 4.19
N GLN A 340 9.92 -50.11 4.51
CA GLN A 340 10.36 -49.09 5.47
C GLN A 340 10.69 -49.81 6.80
N GLN A 341 11.96 -49.87 7.10
CA GLN A 341 12.44 -50.21 8.44
C GLN A 341 12.28 -48.95 9.27
N GLU A 342 11.49 -49.06 10.32
CA GLU A 342 11.20 -48.09 11.40
C GLU A 342 11.26 -46.58 11.06
N PRO A 343 10.35 -45.77 11.58
CA PRO A 343 10.40 -44.33 11.34
C PRO A 343 11.74 -43.79 11.81
N VAL A 344 12.51 -43.21 10.86
CA VAL A 344 13.71 -42.45 11.19
C VAL A 344 13.29 -41.35 12.11
N GLU A 345 13.78 -41.31 13.34
CA GLU A 345 13.54 -40.16 14.25
C GLU A 345 13.94 -38.90 13.50
N PRO A 346 13.06 -37.85 13.49
CA PRO A 346 13.43 -36.59 12.91
C PRO A 346 14.71 -36.09 13.59
N LEU A 347 15.68 -35.63 12.80
CA LEU A 347 16.88 -35.03 13.37
C LEU A 347 16.47 -33.87 14.30
N PRO A 348 17.10 -33.75 15.47
CA PRO A 348 16.80 -32.66 16.38
C PRO A 348 16.99 -31.32 15.66
N ASP A 349 16.14 -30.35 15.99
CA ASP A 349 16.27 -28.99 15.48
C ASP A 349 17.66 -28.46 15.81
N GLN A 350 18.39 -28.05 14.78
CA GLN A 350 19.68 -27.43 14.95
C GLN A 350 19.49 -26.01 15.46
N LYS A 351 20.12 -25.68 16.57
CA LYS A 351 20.08 -24.34 17.13
C LYS A 351 21.20 -23.47 16.58
N LEU A 352 21.01 -22.16 16.57
CA LEU A 352 22.04 -21.20 16.15
C LEU A 352 23.32 -21.35 16.98
N GLU A 353 23.20 -21.50 18.30
CA GLU A 353 24.31 -21.65 19.24
C GLU A 353 25.22 -22.86 18.95
N ASP A 354 24.68 -23.88 18.25
CA ASP A 354 25.41 -25.08 17.88
C ASP A 354 26.32 -24.89 16.65
N VAL A 355 26.03 -23.86 15.84
CA VAL A 355 26.65 -23.72 14.50
C VAL A 355 27.32 -22.37 14.28
N ILE A 356 26.96 -21.31 15.01
CA ILE A 356 27.41 -19.95 14.74
C ILE A 356 28.94 -19.82 14.77
N ASP A 357 29.59 -20.52 15.68
CA ASP A 357 31.06 -20.50 15.80
C ASP A 357 31.78 -21.25 14.66
N THR A 358 31.01 -21.97 13.83
CA THR A 358 31.54 -22.67 12.64
C THR A 358 31.50 -21.80 11.40
N TRP A 359 30.77 -20.68 11.44
CA TRP A 359 30.64 -19.80 10.30
C TRP A 359 31.89 -18.94 10.12
N PRO A 360 32.28 -18.66 8.87
CA PRO A 360 33.41 -17.77 8.64
C PRO A 360 33.11 -16.36 9.14
N SER A 361 34.14 -15.68 9.62
CA SER A 361 34.06 -14.23 9.87
C SER A 361 34.05 -13.43 8.59
N GLY A 362 33.54 -12.20 8.66
CA GLY A 362 33.45 -11.32 7.51
C GLY A 362 32.27 -11.63 6.60
N GLU A 363 32.48 -11.42 5.31
CA GLU A 363 31.46 -11.64 4.28
C GLU A 363 31.18 -13.12 4.04
N ILE A 364 29.90 -13.45 3.86
CA ILE A 364 29.46 -14.81 3.48
C ILE A 364 28.51 -14.68 2.31
N ASP A 365 28.75 -15.45 1.27
CA ASP A 365 27.85 -15.52 0.11
C ASP A 365 26.46 -16.04 0.49
N VAL A 366 25.51 -15.69 -0.34
CA VAL A 366 24.13 -16.17 -0.24
C VAL A 366 23.84 -17.09 -1.41
N ARG A 367 23.11 -18.13 -1.17
CA ARG A 367 22.63 -19.07 -2.20
C ARG A 367 21.16 -19.41 -2.00
N ILE A 368 20.60 -20.17 -2.95
CA ILE A 368 19.26 -20.73 -2.84
C ILE A 368 19.41 -22.25 -2.67
N GLY A 369 18.81 -22.79 -1.65
CA GLY A 369 18.87 -24.20 -1.32
C GLY A 369 17.56 -24.75 -0.82
N ASP A 370 17.48 -26.10 -0.71
CA ASP A 370 16.33 -26.76 -0.11
C ASP A 370 16.13 -26.27 1.32
N TYR A 371 14.90 -25.88 1.65
CA TYR A 371 14.62 -25.42 3.00
C TYR A 371 14.58 -26.59 3.98
N MET A 372 15.47 -26.55 4.96
CA MET A 372 15.68 -27.61 5.95
C MET A 372 15.47 -27.13 7.40
N PHE A 373 14.83 -25.98 7.61
CA PHE A 373 14.59 -25.39 8.94
C PHE A 373 15.86 -25.05 9.73
N ARG A 374 16.96 -24.78 9.04
CA ARG A 374 18.27 -24.54 9.66
C ARG A 374 18.48 -23.07 10.00
N PRO A 375 19.32 -22.76 11.01
CA PRO A 375 19.58 -21.37 11.42
C PRO A 375 20.06 -20.45 10.29
N HIS A 376 20.86 -20.95 9.36
CA HIS A 376 21.38 -20.19 8.22
C HIS A 376 20.34 -19.87 7.13
N GLN A 377 19.09 -20.34 7.29
CA GLN A 377 17.95 -20.13 6.37
C GLN A 377 16.86 -19.26 6.98
N LYS A 378 17.03 -18.79 8.23
CA LYS A 378 16.03 -18.00 8.93
C LYS A 378 16.43 -16.53 8.93
N TRP A 379 15.57 -15.70 8.37
CA TRP A 379 15.83 -14.28 8.17
C TRP A 379 14.89 -13.43 9.00
N THR A 380 15.43 -12.61 9.87
CA THR A 380 14.65 -11.59 10.61
C THR A 380 14.58 -10.32 9.77
N VAL A 381 13.39 -9.87 9.48
CA VAL A 381 13.11 -8.63 8.75
C VAL A 381 12.60 -7.58 9.71
N LYS A 382 13.27 -6.41 9.76
CA LYS A 382 12.88 -5.28 10.60
C LYS A 382 12.84 -4.00 9.81
N ALA A 383 11.76 -3.24 9.98
CA ALA A 383 11.63 -1.90 9.42
C ALA A 383 12.60 -0.92 10.08
N LEU A 384 13.07 0.02 9.27
CA LEU A 384 13.94 1.12 9.71
C LEU A 384 13.33 2.46 9.24
N PRO A 385 12.30 2.97 9.93
CA PRO A 385 11.61 4.20 9.54
C PRO A 385 12.54 5.40 9.39
N ASP A 386 13.58 5.49 10.22
CA ASP A 386 14.58 6.57 10.18
C ASP A 386 15.44 6.55 8.89
N ALA A 387 15.46 5.43 8.17
CA ALA A 387 16.14 5.31 6.88
C ALA A 387 15.29 5.85 5.71
N GLY A 388 14.07 6.35 5.99
CA GLY A 388 13.08 6.75 5.00
C GLY A 388 12.25 5.58 4.49
N GLY A 389 11.60 5.79 3.36
CA GLY A 389 10.72 4.79 2.77
C GLY A 389 10.65 4.87 1.26
N TYR A 390 9.79 4.06 0.70
CA TYR A 390 9.49 4.04 -0.73
C TYR A 390 8.04 3.61 -0.96
N LEU A 391 7.30 4.39 -1.73
CA LEU A 391 5.91 4.10 -2.11
C LEU A 391 5.02 3.67 -0.93
N GLY A 392 5.14 4.35 0.21
CA GLY A 392 4.29 4.13 1.37
C GLY A 392 4.74 3.01 2.31
N ALA A 393 5.92 2.45 2.14
CA ALA A 393 6.52 1.46 3.05
C ALA A 393 7.93 1.90 3.50
N PRO A 394 8.39 1.52 4.71
CA PRO A 394 9.75 1.80 5.16
C PRO A 394 10.78 0.98 4.39
N TYR A 395 12.06 1.35 4.53
CA TYR A 395 13.14 0.43 4.24
C TYR A 395 13.30 -0.60 5.36
N TYR A 396 13.77 -1.78 5.01
CA TYR A 396 13.96 -2.91 5.91
C TYR A 396 15.43 -3.34 5.96
N LYS A 397 15.88 -3.79 7.13
CA LYS A 397 17.06 -4.66 7.23
C LYS A 397 16.62 -6.13 7.26
N ILE A 398 17.39 -6.98 6.60
CA ILE A 398 17.19 -8.43 6.55
C ILE A 398 18.42 -9.09 7.15
N THR A 399 18.29 -9.72 8.32
CA THR A 399 19.41 -10.32 9.06
C THR A 399 19.15 -11.79 9.34
N ILE A 400 20.19 -12.59 9.50
CA ILE A 400 20.04 -13.96 10.02
C ILE A 400 19.50 -13.91 11.46
N GLU A 401 18.51 -14.72 11.77
CA GLU A 401 17.86 -14.78 13.08
C GLU A 401 18.89 -14.91 14.21
N GLY A 402 18.75 -14.06 15.22
CA GLY A 402 19.63 -14.08 16.40
C GLY A 402 21.03 -13.49 16.19
N THR A 403 21.33 -12.95 15.00
CA THR A 403 22.62 -12.33 14.68
C THR A 403 22.45 -10.90 14.17
N ASP A 404 23.57 -10.20 13.96
CA ASP A 404 23.61 -8.91 13.28
C ASP A 404 24.07 -9.02 11.81
N ARG A 405 24.23 -10.26 11.32
CA ARG A 405 24.65 -10.55 9.94
C ARG A 405 23.55 -10.17 8.96
N ALA A 406 23.83 -9.18 8.11
CA ALA A 406 22.82 -8.55 7.25
C ALA A 406 23.03 -8.84 5.78
N LEU A 407 21.92 -9.05 5.05
CA LEU A 407 21.89 -9.13 3.59
C LEU A 407 22.36 -7.81 2.99
N CYS A 408 23.23 -7.86 2.00
CA CYS A 408 23.91 -6.73 1.39
C CYS A 408 23.99 -6.88 -0.13
N ALA A 409 23.75 -5.80 -0.86
CA ALA A 409 24.00 -5.71 -2.30
C ALA A 409 25.46 -5.37 -2.56
N THR A 410 26.08 -5.95 -3.57
CA THR A 410 27.50 -5.77 -3.89
C THR A 410 27.70 -5.00 -5.20
N ALA A 411 28.89 -4.43 -5.43
CA ALA A 411 29.19 -3.62 -6.60
C ALA A 411 29.14 -4.41 -7.92
N ASP A 412 29.33 -5.71 -7.89
CA ASP A 412 29.23 -6.61 -9.04
C ASP A 412 27.79 -7.11 -9.31
N LYS A 413 26.80 -6.47 -8.66
CA LYS A 413 25.37 -6.78 -8.78
C LYS A 413 24.99 -8.17 -8.24
N GLU A 414 25.71 -8.62 -7.25
CA GLU A 414 25.41 -9.84 -6.51
C GLU A 414 24.88 -9.54 -5.13
N VAL A 415 24.54 -10.58 -4.36
CA VAL A 415 24.12 -10.48 -2.98
C VAL A 415 25.01 -11.34 -2.08
N SER A 416 25.42 -10.73 -0.98
CA SER A 416 26.17 -11.39 0.07
C SER A 416 25.63 -11.00 1.44
N THR A 417 26.31 -11.37 2.51
CA THR A 417 26.03 -10.85 3.85
C THR A 417 27.25 -10.22 4.45
N VAL A 418 27.07 -9.09 5.13
CA VAL A 418 28.07 -8.50 6.01
C VAL A 418 27.88 -9.01 7.43
N GLU A 419 28.99 -9.15 8.20
CA GLU A 419 28.96 -9.68 9.57
C GLU A 419 28.16 -8.79 10.52
N HIS A 420 28.24 -7.46 10.33
CA HIS A 420 27.55 -6.49 11.16
C HIS A 420 26.77 -5.48 10.31
N PHE A 421 25.52 -5.29 10.66
CA PHE A 421 24.69 -4.26 10.05
C PHE A 421 25.23 -2.87 10.42
N SER A 422 25.53 -2.05 9.43
CA SER A 422 26.06 -0.68 9.63
C SER A 422 25.04 0.42 9.31
N GLY A 423 23.94 0.07 8.65
CA GLY A 423 22.95 1.04 8.16
C GLY A 423 23.32 1.66 6.80
N ALA A 424 24.32 1.12 6.10
CA ALA A 424 24.65 1.54 4.75
C ALA A 424 23.50 1.23 3.77
N ASP A 425 23.34 2.03 2.73
CA ASP A 425 22.19 1.97 1.83
C ASP A 425 22.10 0.64 1.07
N GLU A 426 23.22 -0.02 0.80
CA GLU A 426 23.27 -1.35 0.20
C GLU A 426 22.80 -2.49 1.12
N GLN A 427 22.60 -2.22 2.42
CA GLN A 427 22.09 -3.15 3.43
C GLN A 427 20.59 -2.91 3.71
N LEU A 428 19.98 -1.95 3.04
CA LEU A 428 18.57 -1.56 3.19
C LEU A 428 17.78 -2.06 2.00
N TRP A 429 16.57 -2.56 2.26
CA TRP A 429 15.78 -3.25 1.25
C TRP A 429 14.35 -2.72 1.20
N ARG A 430 13.79 -2.59 0.00
CA ARG A 430 12.36 -2.46 -0.24
C ARG A 430 11.77 -3.86 -0.33
N ILE A 431 10.62 -4.07 0.30
CA ILE A 431 9.84 -5.30 0.19
C ILE A 431 8.45 -4.88 -0.25
N GLU A 432 8.11 -5.17 -1.49
CA GLU A 432 6.89 -4.68 -2.12
C GLU A 432 6.01 -5.85 -2.55
N GLN A 433 4.77 -5.86 -2.06
CA GLN A 433 3.81 -6.88 -2.44
C GLN A 433 3.29 -6.63 -3.86
N LEU A 434 3.36 -7.66 -4.68
CA LEU A 434 2.86 -7.67 -6.05
C LEU A 434 1.36 -7.94 -6.08
N ILE A 435 0.72 -7.61 -7.19
CA ILE A 435 -0.74 -7.78 -7.37
C ILE A 435 -1.23 -9.22 -7.22
N ASP A 436 -0.37 -10.21 -7.36
CA ASP A 436 -0.67 -11.65 -7.17
C ASP A 436 -0.44 -12.13 -5.73
N GLY A 437 0.07 -11.26 -4.85
CA GLY A 437 0.35 -11.55 -3.45
C GLY A 437 1.78 -12.00 -3.15
N THR A 438 2.59 -12.27 -4.17
CA THR A 438 4.04 -12.49 -4.01
C THR A 438 4.77 -11.17 -3.75
N TYR A 439 6.08 -11.19 -3.62
CA TYR A 439 6.88 -10.02 -3.29
C TYR A 439 8.04 -9.86 -4.26
N ARG A 440 8.40 -8.59 -4.53
CA ARG A 440 9.72 -8.23 -5.06
C ARG A 440 10.56 -7.60 -3.94
N ILE A 441 11.88 -7.85 -3.99
CA ILE A 441 12.85 -7.37 -3.01
C ILE A 441 13.89 -6.56 -3.77
N ILE A 442 14.08 -5.28 -3.40
CA ILE A 442 14.96 -4.36 -4.12
C ILE A 442 15.89 -3.66 -3.11
N PRO A 443 17.21 -3.64 -3.30
CA PRO A 443 18.10 -2.88 -2.43
C PRO A 443 17.88 -1.37 -2.60
N LYS A 444 18.06 -0.60 -1.53
CA LYS A 444 17.97 0.86 -1.58
C LYS A 444 19.03 1.46 -2.48
N ALA A 445 20.23 0.89 -2.49
CA ALA A 445 21.30 1.23 -3.39
C ALA A 445 22.15 0.00 -3.74
N ILE A 446 22.80 0.06 -4.88
CA ILE A 446 23.82 -0.90 -5.30
C ILE A 446 25.10 -0.07 -5.49
N PRO A 447 26.22 -0.42 -4.83
CA PRO A 447 27.47 0.32 -4.97
C PRO A 447 27.87 0.45 -6.45
N GLU A 448 28.27 1.65 -6.88
CA GLU A 448 28.73 1.95 -8.25
C GLU A 448 27.70 1.64 -9.36
N CYS A 449 26.38 1.54 -9.03
CA CYS A 449 25.33 1.24 -9.99
C CYS A 449 24.09 2.12 -9.75
N ASP A 450 23.64 2.82 -10.79
CA ASP A 450 22.44 3.65 -10.78
C ASP A 450 21.18 2.91 -11.30
N GLU A 451 21.33 1.64 -11.73
CA GLU A 451 20.20 0.84 -12.20
C GLU A 451 19.40 0.30 -11.02
N GLU A 452 18.06 0.38 -11.12
CA GLU A 452 17.16 -0.32 -10.19
C GLU A 452 17.11 -1.81 -10.55
N LEU A 453 17.62 -2.66 -9.66
CA LEU A 453 17.64 -4.10 -9.82
C LEU A 453 16.99 -4.76 -8.60
N ALA A 454 16.30 -5.87 -8.84
CA ALA A 454 15.66 -6.66 -7.80
C ALA A 454 16.46 -7.93 -7.49
N LEU A 455 16.25 -8.48 -6.31
CA LEU A 455 16.71 -9.82 -5.98
C LEU A 455 16.00 -10.82 -6.89
N VAL A 456 16.77 -11.57 -7.66
CA VAL A 456 16.29 -12.60 -8.59
C VAL A 456 17.01 -13.90 -8.36
N SER A 457 16.39 -15.03 -8.70
CA SER A 457 17.05 -16.34 -8.71
C SER A 457 17.52 -16.67 -10.12
N ILE A 458 18.81 -16.84 -10.31
CA ILE A 458 19.40 -17.30 -11.59
C ILE A 458 19.56 -18.80 -11.53
N ALA A 459 19.09 -19.49 -12.57
CA ALA A 459 19.02 -20.95 -12.57
C ALA A 459 18.29 -21.43 -11.31
N ASP A 460 18.74 -22.46 -10.62
CA ASP A 460 18.00 -23.01 -9.47
C ASP A 460 18.70 -22.76 -8.12
N SER A 461 19.81 -22.06 -8.10
CA SER A 461 20.66 -22.02 -6.91
C SER A 461 21.35 -20.69 -6.63
N THR A 462 21.32 -19.73 -7.55
CA THR A 462 22.11 -18.51 -7.42
C THR A 462 21.20 -17.29 -7.33
N PRO A 463 21.11 -16.63 -6.16
CA PRO A 463 20.53 -15.31 -6.07
C PRO A 463 21.48 -14.28 -6.67
N SER A 464 20.94 -13.26 -7.34
CA SER A 464 21.68 -12.15 -7.92
C SER A 464 20.79 -10.92 -7.98
N LEU A 465 21.32 -9.77 -8.41
CA LEU A 465 20.54 -8.59 -8.69
C LEU A 465 20.31 -8.47 -10.20
N GLY A 466 19.07 -8.47 -10.61
CA GLY A 466 18.66 -8.41 -12.02
C GLY A 466 17.46 -7.53 -12.24
N LYS A 467 17.18 -7.24 -13.53
CA LYS A 467 15.96 -6.51 -13.87
C LYS A 467 14.73 -7.31 -13.42
N PHE A 468 13.83 -6.61 -12.75
CA PHE A 468 12.57 -7.20 -12.34
C PHE A 468 11.73 -7.57 -13.57
N ASP A 469 11.10 -8.73 -13.54
CA ASP A 469 10.14 -9.21 -14.54
C ASP A 469 8.95 -9.86 -13.84
N PHE A 470 7.82 -9.15 -13.82
CA PHE A 470 6.60 -9.65 -13.19
C PHE A 470 6.11 -10.99 -13.76
N SER A 471 6.42 -11.28 -15.02
CA SER A 471 6.02 -12.54 -15.67
C SER A 471 6.90 -13.74 -15.27
N SER A 472 8.04 -13.49 -14.62
CA SER A 472 9.03 -14.51 -14.25
C SER A 472 8.96 -14.88 -12.77
N ASP A 473 8.78 -16.16 -12.47
CA ASP A 473 8.85 -16.68 -11.11
C ASP A 473 10.25 -16.50 -10.47
N ASN A 474 11.28 -16.26 -11.29
CA ASN A 474 12.63 -15.98 -10.80
C ASN A 474 12.75 -14.61 -10.10
N SER A 475 11.83 -13.68 -10.36
CA SER A 475 11.82 -12.34 -9.79
C SER A 475 10.89 -12.22 -8.58
N LYS A 476 10.25 -13.33 -8.17
CA LYS A 476 9.21 -13.34 -7.14
C LYS A 476 9.61 -14.15 -5.92
N TRP A 477 9.20 -13.64 -4.76
CA TRP A 477 9.54 -14.20 -3.47
C TRP A 477 8.31 -14.34 -2.57
N ASN A 478 8.38 -15.27 -1.63
CA ASN A 478 7.42 -15.45 -0.56
C ASN A 478 8.11 -15.36 0.80
N PHE A 479 7.41 -14.82 1.77
CA PHE A 479 7.83 -14.76 3.17
C PHE A 479 6.96 -15.70 3.98
N ARG A 480 7.52 -16.78 4.45
CA ARG A 480 6.80 -17.77 5.26
C ARG A 480 7.19 -17.65 6.71
N LYS A 481 6.20 -17.34 7.57
CA LYS A 481 6.35 -17.42 9.03
C LYS A 481 6.32 -18.87 9.48
N ARG A 482 6.96 -19.08 10.59
CA ARG A 482 6.95 -20.38 11.26
C ARG A 482 6.58 -20.28 12.72
#